data_03987cb0b70ffd3293e18a1c9dc5b3a6
#
_entry.id   03987cb0b70ffd3293e18a1c9dc5b3a6
#
_cell.length_a   1.000
_cell.length_b   1.000
_cell.length_c   1.000
_cell.angle_alpha   90.00
_cell.angle_beta   90.00
_cell.angle_gamma   90.00
#
_symmetry.space_group_name_H-M   'P 1'
#
loop_
_entity.id
_entity.type
_entity.pdbx_description
1 polymer ?
#
loop_
_entity_poly.entity_id
_entity_poly.type
_entity_poly.pdbx_seq_one_letter_code
_entity_poly.pdbx_strand_id
1 'polypeptide(L)'
;KEYIHKNNSKLSSDERISLGIQIIKGIKTLWNKNILHRDISLKNILIKQYDDIVVIKISDFGLVKELNSELTSENTEIKGSLNEISRLQKKGFNNYDKSDEIYALSRVLYFIATGRTNLINTKCDFLEKGINDNVKNRYNNLDDLMR
;
A
#
# COMPACT_ATOMS: atom_id res chain seq x y z
N LYS A 1 0.68 10.43 6.88
CA LYS A 1 1.83 10.22 7.77
C LYS A 1 1.68 11.03 9.06
N GLU A 2 1.49 12.34 8.95
CA GLU A 2 1.39 13.28 10.07
C GLU A 2 0.33 12.87 11.11
N TYR A 3 -0.88 12.50 10.66
CA TYR A 3 -1.96 12.07 11.55
C TYR A 3 -1.54 10.91 12.47
N ILE A 4 -0.92 9.87 11.90
CA ILE A 4 -0.46 8.71 12.69
C ILE A 4 0.62 9.13 13.69
N HIS A 5 1.63 9.91 13.27
CA HIS A 5 2.66 10.39 14.19
C HIS A 5 2.08 11.20 15.35
N LYS A 6 1.16 12.12 15.06
CA LYS A 6 0.54 12.99 16.06
C LYS A 6 -0.36 12.23 17.06
N ASN A 7 -1.01 11.16 16.60
CA ASN A 7 -1.99 10.41 17.39
C ASN A 7 -1.52 9.00 17.77
N ASN A 8 -0.26 8.65 17.50
CA ASN A 8 0.24 7.26 17.62
C ASN A 8 0.03 6.64 19.00
N SER A 9 0.18 7.43 20.08
CA SER A 9 -0.02 6.96 21.46
C SER A 9 -1.49 6.87 21.88
N LYS A 10 -2.41 7.47 21.11
CA LYS A 10 -3.85 7.56 21.44
C LYS A 10 -4.71 6.61 20.65
N LEU A 11 -4.26 6.22 19.45
CA LEU A 11 -5.01 5.34 18.56
C LEU A 11 -5.11 3.93 19.14
N SER A 12 -6.34 3.48 19.31
CA SER A 12 -6.64 2.09 19.67
C SER A 12 -6.36 1.11 18.53
N SER A 13 -6.31 -0.18 18.85
CA SER A 13 -6.18 -1.23 17.83
C SER A 13 -7.34 -1.21 16.83
N ASP A 14 -8.57 -1.00 17.32
CA ASP A 14 -9.76 -0.98 16.46
C ASP A 14 -9.75 0.20 15.48
N GLU A 15 -9.30 1.37 15.92
CA GLU A 15 -9.12 2.53 15.05
C GLU A 15 -8.07 2.26 13.97
N ARG A 16 -6.95 1.64 14.31
CA ARG A 16 -5.91 1.26 13.33
C ARG A 16 -6.42 0.24 12.33
N ILE A 17 -7.16 -0.77 12.78
CA ILE A 17 -7.81 -1.78 11.94
C ILE A 17 -8.80 -1.09 10.98
N SER A 18 -9.62 -0.18 11.49
CA SER A 18 -10.58 0.58 10.67
C SER A 18 -9.90 1.38 9.57
N LEU A 19 -8.79 2.07 9.88
CA LEU A 19 -8.00 2.79 8.88
C LEU A 19 -7.42 1.85 7.83
N GLY A 20 -6.86 0.72 8.25
CA GLY A 20 -6.31 -0.30 7.34
C GLY A 20 -7.38 -0.87 6.40
N ILE A 21 -8.55 -1.21 6.92
CA ILE A 21 -9.67 -1.72 6.12
C ILE A 21 -10.13 -0.68 5.07
N GLN A 22 -10.20 0.60 5.42
CA GLN A 22 -10.56 1.65 4.47
C GLN A 22 -9.54 1.73 3.32
N ILE A 23 -8.24 1.64 3.62
CA ILE A 23 -7.19 1.65 2.59
C ILE A 23 -7.34 0.43 1.66
N ILE A 24 -7.48 -0.76 2.22
CA ILE A 24 -7.64 -2.00 1.44
C ILE A 24 -8.89 -1.92 0.54
N LYS A 25 -10.01 -1.45 1.07
CA LYS A 25 -11.24 -1.27 0.28
C LYS A 25 -11.07 -0.27 -0.86
N GLY A 26 -10.33 0.82 -0.63
CA GLY A 26 -9.98 1.78 -1.68
C GLY A 26 -9.18 1.14 -2.82
N ILE A 27 -8.14 0.39 -2.50
CA ILE A 27 -7.33 -0.35 -3.48
C ILE A 27 -8.16 -1.45 -4.16
N LYS A 28 -8.99 -2.17 -3.41
CA LYS A 28 -9.89 -3.18 -3.97
C LYS A 28 -10.84 -2.60 -5.02
N THR A 29 -11.32 -1.38 -4.81
CA THR A 29 -12.16 -0.68 -5.80
C THR A 29 -11.42 -0.45 -7.12
N LEU A 30 -10.12 -0.11 -7.08
CA LEU A 30 -9.29 0.00 -8.27
C LEU A 30 -9.09 -1.37 -8.93
N TRP A 31 -8.74 -2.39 -8.18
CA TRP A 31 -8.52 -3.73 -8.71
C TRP A 31 -9.76 -4.33 -9.37
N ASN A 32 -10.95 -4.05 -8.83
CA ASN A 32 -12.21 -4.48 -9.43
C ASN A 32 -12.47 -3.83 -10.81
N LYS A 33 -11.79 -2.72 -11.09
CA LYS A 33 -11.79 -2.05 -12.40
C LYS A 33 -10.57 -2.39 -13.25
N ASN A 34 -9.79 -3.40 -12.85
CA ASN A 34 -8.52 -3.77 -13.47
C ASN A 34 -7.48 -2.64 -13.50
N ILE A 35 -7.47 -1.82 -12.47
CA ILE A 35 -6.57 -0.67 -12.33
C ILE A 35 -5.58 -0.95 -11.19
N LEU A 36 -4.28 -0.71 -11.43
CA LEU A 36 -3.24 -0.66 -10.41
C LEU A 36 -2.83 0.79 -10.13
N HIS A 37 -2.66 1.13 -8.87
CA HIS A 37 -2.28 2.49 -8.46
C HIS A 37 -0.82 2.81 -8.78
N ARG A 38 0.09 1.89 -8.53
CA ARG A 38 1.55 1.92 -8.76
C ARG A 38 2.37 2.92 -7.94
N ASP A 39 1.73 3.75 -7.14
CA ASP A 39 2.40 4.71 -6.24
C ASP A 39 1.72 4.72 -4.86
N ILE A 40 1.48 3.54 -4.29
CA ILE A 40 0.97 3.42 -2.92
C ILE A 40 2.07 3.87 -1.97
N SER A 41 1.83 4.97 -1.28
CA SER A 41 2.77 5.57 -0.34
C SER A 41 2.03 6.38 0.73
N LEU A 42 2.73 6.71 1.80
CA LEU A 42 2.14 7.48 2.92
C LEU A 42 1.70 8.90 2.53
N LYS A 43 2.30 9.49 1.49
CA LYS A 43 1.91 10.82 0.99
C LYS A 43 0.61 10.78 0.18
N ASN A 44 0.30 9.64 -0.45
CA ASN A 44 -0.87 9.46 -1.33
C ASN A 44 -2.08 8.89 -0.58
N ILE A 45 -1.95 8.68 0.73
CA ILE A 45 -3.04 8.30 1.62
C ILE A 45 -3.38 9.48 2.49
N LEU A 46 -4.50 10.12 2.17
CA LEU A 46 -4.99 11.30 2.84
C LEU A 46 -5.98 10.90 3.93
N ILE A 47 -5.93 11.61 5.04
CA ILE A 47 -6.87 11.44 6.15
C ILE A 47 -7.66 12.73 6.29
N LYS A 48 -8.99 12.62 6.36
CA LYS A 48 -9.88 13.69 6.73
C LYS A 48 -10.68 13.30 7.96
N GLN A 49 -10.63 14.15 8.95
CA GLN A 49 -11.39 13.98 10.20
C GLN A 49 -12.65 14.85 10.14
N TYR A 50 -13.79 14.24 10.46
CA TYR A 50 -15.09 14.89 10.62
C TYR A 50 -15.62 14.50 11.99
N ASP A 51 -15.63 15.44 12.93
CA ASP A 51 -16.03 15.19 14.32
C ASP A 51 -15.43 13.87 14.85
N ASP A 52 -16.25 12.84 14.98
CA ASP A 52 -15.83 11.51 15.47
C ASP A 52 -15.47 10.52 14.36
N ILE A 53 -15.52 10.92 13.09
CA ILE A 53 -15.29 10.03 11.96
C ILE A 53 -13.98 10.39 11.25
N VAL A 54 -13.14 9.38 11.04
CA VAL A 54 -11.91 9.49 10.25
C VAL A 54 -12.09 8.78 8.92
N VAL A 55 -11.91 9.53 7.82
CA VAL A 55 -12.06 9.03 6.44
C VAL A 55 -10.73 9.01 5.74
N ILE A 56 -10.42 7.88 5.12
CA ILE A 56 -9.26 7.70 4.24
C ILE A 56 -9.64 8.02 2.79
N LYS A 57 -8.75 8.74 2.11
CA LYS A 57 -8.80 8.93 0.66
C LYS A 57 -7.47 8.56 0.05
N ILE A 58 -7.50 7.77 -1.01
CA ILE A 58 -6.34 7.49 -1.84
C ILE A 58 -6.28 8.56 -2.93
N SER A 59 -5.10 9.10 -3.16
CA SER A 59 -4.87 10.21 -4.08
C SER A 59 -3.69 9.93 -5.00
N ASP A 60 -3.48 10.82 -5.96
CA ASP A 60 -2.39 10.82 -6.94
C ASP A 60 -2.43 9.60 -7.88
N PHE A 61 -3.35 9.66 -8.82
CA PHE A 61 -3.55 8.64 -9.85
C PHE A 61 -2.67 8.86 -11.10
N GLY A 62 -1.60 9.65 -11.00
CA GLY A 62 -0.71 9.97 -12.13
C GLY A 62 0.08 8.79 -12.69
N LEU A 63 0.24 7.72 -11.91
CA LEU A 63 0.95 6.50 -12.31
C LEU A 63 0.04 5.30 -12.54
N VAL A 64 -1.26 5.48 -12.47
CA VAL A 64 -2.27 4.42 -12.64
C VAL A 64 -2.05 3.65 -13.93
N LYS A 65 -2.18 2.33 -13.85
CA LYS A 65 -2.10 1.40 -14.98
C LYS A 65 -3.36 0.54 -15.06
N GLU A 66 -3.99 0.52 -16.23
CA GLU A 66 -4.95 -0.51 -16.56
C GLU A 66 -4.20 -1.81 -16.89
N LEU A 67 -4.65 -2.94 -16.33
CA LEU A 67 -3.93 -4.23 -16.43
C LEU A 67 -3.74 -4.74 -17.86
N ASN A 68 -4.54 -4.27 -18.81
CA ASN A 68 -4.48 -4.68 -20.21
C ASN A 68 -3.95 -3.56 -21.15
N SER A 69 -3.38 -2.47 -20.59
CA SER A 69 -2.86 -1.37 -21.41
C SER A 69 -1.34 -1.47 -21.57
N GLU A 70 -0.86 -1.24 -22.78
CA GLU A 70 0.57 -1.15 -23.12
C GLU A 70 1.12 0.28 -22.99
N LEU A 71 0.36 1.20 -22.41
CA LEU A 71 0.62 2.64 -22.40
C LEU A 71 1.74 3.10 -21.46
N THR A 72 2.42 2.19 -20.75
CA THR A 72 3.55 2.59 -19.91
C THR A 72 4.83 2.61 -20.75
N SER A 73 5.46 3.78 -20.86
CA SER A 73 6.78 3.87 -21.52
C SER A 73 7.83 3.09 -20.73
N GLU A 74 8.77 2.47 -21.43
CA GLU A 74 9.89 1.73 -20.83
C GLU A 74 10.75 2.61 -19.89
N ASN A 75 10.74 3.92 -20.12
CA ASN A 75 11.49 4.91 -19.35
C ASN A 75 10.70 5.55 -18.19
N THR A 76 9.56 4.99 -17.80
CA THR A 76 8.82 5.52 -16.65
C THR A 76 9.63 5.36 -15.39
N GLU A 77 9.94 6.47 -14.73
CA GLU A 77 10.67 6.49 -13.48
C GLU A 77 9.89 5.77 -12.37
N ILE A 78 10.58 4.88 -11.64
CA ILE A 78 9.99 4.19 -10.49
C ILE A 78 9.81 5.20 -9.37
N LYS A 79 8.54 5.47 -9.04
CA LYS A 79 8.15 6.37 -7.96
C LYS A 79 7.52 5.58 -6.82
N GLY A 80 7.35 6.25 -5.69
CA GLY A 80 6.77 5.65 -4.50
C GLY A 80 7.81 5.11 -3.53
N SER A 81 7.94 5.77 -2.37
CA SER A 81 8.94 5.45 -1.35
C SER A 81 8.78 4.07 -0.68
N LEU A 82 7.65 3.41 -0.89
CA LEU A 82 7.34 2.09 -0.31
C LEU A 82 7.37 0.95 -1.33
N ASN A 83 7.61 1.23 -2.61
CA ASN A 83 7.82 0.22 -3.63
C ASN A 83 9.12 -0.57 -3.40
N GLU A 84 9.14 -1.80 -3.87
CA GLU A 84 10.36 -2.64 -3.91
C GLU A 84 11.23 -2.24 -5.10
N ILE A 85 12.05 -1.19 -4.92
CA ILE A 85 12.80 -0.53 -5.99
C ILE A 85 13.72 -1.49 -6.73
N SER A 86 14.51 -2.31 -6.02
CA SER A 86 15.46 -3.24 -6.63
C SER A 86 14.80 -4.26 -7.56
N ARG A 87 13.63 -4.77 -7.17
CA ARG A 87 12.84 -5.69 -8.00
C ARG A 87 12.27 -4.99 -9.23
N LEU A 88 11.69 -3.80 -9.05
CA LEU A 88 11.11 -3.03 -10.14
C LEU A 88 12.16 -2.54 -11.14
N GLN A 89 13.38 -2.22 -10.69
CA GLN A 89 14.50 -1.91 -11.57
C GLN A 89 14.91 -3.11 -12.45
N LYS A 90 14.86 -4.33 -11.90
CA LYS A 90 15.21 -5.56 -12.65
C LYS A 90 14.15 -5.94 -13.68
N LYS A 91 12.87 -5.89 -13.33
CA LYS A 91 11.79 -6.34 -14.21
C LYS A 91 11.21 -5.25 -15.11
N GLY A 92 11.51 -4.00 -14.83
CA GLY A 92 10.92 -2.82 -15.48
C GLY A 92 9.57 -2.41 -14.87
N PHE A 93 9.33 -1.11 -14.78
CA PHE A 93 8.12 -0.57 -14.17
C PHE A 93 6.84 -0.83 -15.00
N ASN A 94 6.96 -1.03 -16.29
CA ASN A 94 5.88 -1.48 -17.17
C ASN A 94 5.36 -2.89 -16.81
N ASN A 95 6.17 -3.70 -16.14
CA ASN A 95 5.82 -5.04 -15.66
C ASN A 95 5.30 -5.04 -14.21
N TYR A 96 4.99 -3.87 -13.65
CA TYR A 96 4.38 -3.75 -12.33
C TYR A 96 3.05 -4.51 -12.29
N ASP A 97 2.87 -5.32 -11.26
CA ASP A 97 1.70 -6.18 -11.07
C ASP A 97 1.10 -6.09 -9.66
N LYS A 98 0.05 -6.85 -9.41
CA LYS A 98 -0.64 -6.89 -8.11
C LYS A 98 0.30 -7.27 -6.96
N SER A 99 1.30 -8.10 -7.19
CA SER A 99 2.25 -8.50 -6.14
C SER A 99 3.16 -7.36 -5.70
N ASP A 100 3.47 -6.43 -6.59
CA ASP A 100 4.21 -5.22 -6.25
C ASP A 100 3.35 -4.25 -5.44
N GLU A 101 2.07 -4.17 -5.76
CA GLU A 101 1.13 -3.36 -5.00
C GLU A 101 0.87 -3.92 -3.60
N ILE A 102 0.80 -5.25 -3.45
CA ILE A 102 0.75 -5.94 -2.15
C ILE A 102 1.97 -5.58 -1.29
N TYR A 103 3.16 -5.55 -1.86
CA TYR A 103 4.38 -5.15 -1.15
C TYR A 103 4.25 -3.75 -0.55
N ALA A 104 3.94 -2.76 -1.38
CA ALA A 104 3.80 -1.37 -0.93
C ALA A 104 2.65 -1.22 0.09
N LEU A 105 1.52 -1.85 -0.17
CA LEU A 105 0.35 -1.84 0.71
C LEU A 105 0.66 -2.44 2.08
N SER A 106 1.36 -3.57 2.13
CA SER A 106 1.76 -4.20 3.40
C SER A 106 2.62 -3.28 4.25
N ARG A 107 3.52 -2.51 3.64
CA ARG A 107 4.32 -1.50 4.33
C ARG A 107 3.49 -0.32 4.86
N VAL A 108 2.48 0.10 4.11
CA VAL A 108 1.53 1.13 4.57
C VAL A 108 0.74 0.62 5.78
N LEU A 109 0.21 -0.60 5.71
CA LEU A 109 -0.55 -1.20 6.83
C LEU A 109 0.32 -1.38 8.07
N TYR A 110 1.58 -1.78 7.89
CA TYR A 110 2.54 -1.84 9.00
C TYR A 110 2.75 -0.47 9.66
N PHE A 111 2.86 0.60 8.87
CA PHE A 111 2.95 1.95 9.41
C PHE A 111 1.67 2.34 10.17
N ILE A 112 0.49 2.01 9.66
CA ILE A 112 -0.78 2.27 10.36
C ILE A 112 -0.82 1.51 11.70
N ALA A 113 -0.35 0.27 11.71
CA ALA A 113 -0.35 -0.57 12.92
C ALA A 113 0.64 -0.09 13.99
N THR A 114 1.80 0.43 13.59
CA THR A 114 2.94 0.66 14.50
C THR A 114 3.41 2.11 14.59
N GLY A 115 3.08 2.95 13.62
CA GLY A 115 3.65 4.28 13.45
C GLY A 115 5.09 4.28 12.91
N ARG A 116 5.62 3.12 12.52
CA ARG A 116 7.02 2.95 12.07
C ARG A 116 7.07 2.65 10.57
N THR A 117 8.09 3.18 9.91
CA THR A 117 8.44 2.84 8.52
C THR A 117 9.65 1.92 8.43
N ASN A 118 10.44 1.86 9.50
CA ASN A 118 11.64 1.04 9.60
C ASN A 118 11.26 -0.43 9.83
N LEU A 119 11.87 -1.34 9.06
CA LEU A 119 11.63 -2.79 9.10
C LEU A 119 12.72 -3.54 9.90
N ILE A 120 13.65 -2.85 10.54
CA ILE A 120 14.73 -3.48 11.34
C ILE A 120 14.12 -4.13 12.58
N ASN A 121 14.48 -5.39 12.84
CA ASN A 121 14.00 -6.19 13.97
C ASN A 121 12.46 -6.30 14.07
N THR A 122 11.77 -6.25 12.93
CA THR A 122 10.33 -6.41 12.87
C THR A 122 9.96 -7.88 12.88
N LYS A 123 9.10 -8.26 13.82
CA LYS A 123 8.38 -9.54 13.82
C LYS A 123 6.90 -9.25 13.62
N CYS A 124 6.43 -9.40 12.41
CA CYS A 124 5.06 -9.09 12.05
C CYS A 124 4.62 -9.97 10.88
N ASP A 125 3.89 -11.03 11.18
CA ASP A 125 3.55 -12.10 10.22
C ASP A 125 2.89 -11.56 8.95
N PHE A 126 1.94 -10.63 9.08
CA PHE A 126 1.27 -10.09 7.91
C PHE A 126 2.22 -9.27 7.03
N LEU A 127 3.15 -8.55 7.63
CA LEU A 127 4.15 -7.78 6.91
C LEU A 127 5.14 -8.72 6.21
N GLU A 128 5.71 -9.68 6.94
CA GLU A 128 6.69 -10.63 6.41
C GLU A 128 6.14 -11.41 5.22
N LYS A 129 4.86 -11.79 5.28
CA LYS A 129 4.19 -12.39 4.14
C LYS A 129 4.01 -11.41 2.98
N GLY A 130 3.56 -10.18 3.25
CA GLY A 130 3.28 -9.18 2.21
C GLY A 130 4.52 -8.70 1.45
N ILE A 131 5.69 -8.67 2.12
CA ILE A 131 6.96 -8.23 1.53
C ILE A 131 7.91 -9.39 1.21
N ASN A 132 7.43 -10.63 1.19
CA ASN A 132 8.27 -11.81 0.94
C ASN A 132 9.00 -11.69 -0.40
N ASP A 133 10.30 -12.01 -0.42
CA ASP A 133 11.13 -11.96 -1.62
C ASP A 133 10.60 -12.91 -2.70
N ASN A 134 10.13 -14.09 -2.30
CA ASN A 134 9.42 -14.97 -3.20
C ASN A 134 7.97 -14.52 -3.34
N VAL A 135 7.65 -13.94 -4.49
CA VAL A 135 6.32 -13.37 -4.82
C VAL A 135 5.19 -14.38 -4.63
N LYS A 136 5.45 -15.66 -4.89
CA LYS A 136 4.46 -16.74 -4.73
C LYS A 136 4.01 -16.92 -3.28
N ASN A 137 4.82 -16.47 -2.33
CA ASN A 137 4.51 -16.53 -0.91
C ASN A 137 3.75 -15.29 -0.41
N ARG A 138 3.63 -14.24 -1.24
CA ARG A 138 2.85 -13.04 -0.90
C ARG A 138 1.35 -13.35 -0.88
N TYR A 139 0.57 -12.40 -0.41
CA TYR A 139 -0.89 -12.46 -0.53
C TYR A 139 -1.30 -12.46 -2.01
N ASN A 140 -2.27 -13.30 -2.36
CA ASN A 140 -2.79 -13.39 -3.73
C ASN A 140 -3.96 -12.44 -3.96
N ASN A 141 -4.62 -12.02 -2.89
CA ASN A 141 -5.78 -11.13 -2.94
C ASN A 141 -5.79 -10.19 -1.72
N LEU A 142 -6.60 -9.15 -1.80
CA LEU A 142 -6.72 -8.14 -0.75
C LEU A 142 -7.57 -8.59 0.43
N ASP A 143 -8.44 -9.58 0.26
CA ASP A 143 -9.29 -10.09 1.34
C ASP A 143 -8.46 -10.85 2.39
N ASP A 144 -7.39 -11.50 1.96
CA ASP A 144 -6.46 -12.18 2.86
C ASP A 144 -5.63 -11.20 3.72
N LEU A 145 -5.45 -9.96 3.24
CA LEU A 145 -4.84 -8.89 4.03
C LEU A 145 -5.75 -8.33 5.13
N MET A 146 -7.07 -8.55 5.03
CA MET A 146 -8.04 -8.06 6.01
C MET A 146 -8.28 -9.04 7.18
N ARG A 147 -7.73 -10.25 7.09
CA ARG A 147 -7.86 -11.32 8.12
C ARG A 147 -6.67 -11.34 9.05
#